data_3f5dd2f6b9e85d47fc09e4dee3f4ef36
#
_entry.id   3f5dd2f6b9e85d47fc09e4dee3f4ef36
#
_cell.length_a   1.000
_cell.length_b   1.000
_cell.length_c   1.000
_cell.angle_alpha   90.00
_cell.angle_beta   90.00
_cell.angle_gamma   90.00
#
_symmetry.space_group_name_H-M   'P 1'
#
loop_
_entity.id
_entity.type
_entity.pdbx_description
1 polymer ?
#
loop_
_entity_poly.entity_id
_entity_poly.type
_entity_poly.pdbx_seq_one_letter_code
_entity_poly.pdbx_strand_id
1 'polypeptide(L)'
;MYLIYGIQKSGLSIVNYFENKKIKFKMWDDNPIVRKAIKKNYNKDYFFNIKKDNLNDFKKIFVSPGISLRQKKFKRKNISKKVNRDLNLYISNLTNQKIVAITGTNGKSTTTKLIGDILKKIILTHLLVAILVNHYAMLFF
;
A
#
# COMPACT_ATOMS: atom_id res chain seq x y z
N MET A 1 -0.75 -16.65 -3.60
CA MET A 1 -1.76 -15.75 -3.01
C MET A 1 -1.05 -14.64 -2.25
N TYR A 2 -1.64 -13.46 -2.08
CA TYR A 2 -1.10 -12.31 -1.37
C TYR A 2 -1.92 -12.01 -0.13
N LEU A 3 -1.30 -11.34 0.88
CA LEU A 3 -2.01 -10.83 2.05
C LEU A 3 -1.88 -9.30 2.09
N ILE A 4 -3.00 -8.62 2.29
CA ILE A 4 -3.06 -7.18 2.54
C ILE A 4 -3.33 -7.01 4.03
N TYR A 5 -2.37 -6.42 4.74
CA TYR A 5 -2.41 -6.26 6.18
C TYR A 5 -2.56 -4.79 6.57
N GLY A 6 -3.72 -4.44 7.12
CA GLY A 6 -4.19 -3.07 7.32
C GLY A 6 -5.06 -2.62 6.16
N ILE A 7 -6.39 -2.60 6.38
CA ILE A 7 -7.40 -2.36 5.34
C ILE A 7 -8.10 -0.99 5.50
N GLN A 8 -7.32 0.02 5.87
CA GLN A 8 -7.73 1.42 5.76
C GLN A 8 -7.40 1.97 4.36
N LYS A 9 -7.28 3.27 4.18
CA LYS A 9 -7.16 3.91 2.85
C LYS A 9 -6.14 3.24 1.92
N SER A 10 -4.88 3.07 2.34
CA SER A 10 -3.86 2.48 1.46
C SER A 10 -4.07 0.99 1.22
N GLY A 11 -4.50 0.24 2.26
CA GLY A 11 -4.82 -1.18 2.09
C GLY A 11 -6.00 -1.41 1.15
N LEU A 12 -7.06 -0.59 1.24
CA LEU A 12 -8.19 -0.66 0.31
C LEU A 12 -7.79 -0.31 -1.13
N SER A 13 -6.85 0.60 -1.33
CA SER A 13 -6.32 0.87 -2.67
C SER A 13 -5.64 -0.35 -3.29
N ILE A 14 -4.91 -1.15 -2.48
CA ILE A 14 -4.33 -2.43 -2.94
C ILE A 14 -5.43 -3.46 -3.20
N VAL A 15 -6.46 -3.54 -2.34
CA VAL A 15 -7.62 -4.43 -2.56
C VAL A 15 -8.25 -4.15 -3.92
N ASN A 16 -8.62 -2.90 -4.18
CA ASN A 16 -9.22 -2.48 -5.45
C ASN A 16 -8.31 -2.81 -6.65
N TYR A 17 -7.00 -2.55 -6.51
CA TYR A 17 -6.04 -2.89 -7.55
C TYR A 17 -6.00 -4.40 -7.84
N PHE A 18 -5.99 -5.24 -6.79
CA PHE A 18 -5.94 -6.69 -6.93
C PHE A 18 -7.25 -7.26 -7.50
N GLU A 19 -8.40 -6.71 -7.12
CA GLU A 19 -9.70 -7.07 -7.71
C GLU A 19 -9.73 -6.75 -9.21
N ASN A 20 -9.36 -5.52 -9.59
CA ASN A 20 -9.31 -5.11 -11.00
C ASN A 20 -8.35 -5.97 -11.84
N LYS A 21 -7.25 -6.43 -11.27
CA LYS A 21 -6.27 -7.32 -11.91
C LYS A 21 -6.57 -8.81 -11.74
N LYS A 22 -7.69 -9.18 -11.07
CA LYS A 22 -8.08 -10.57 -10.75
C LYS A 22 -6.97 -11.35 -10.03
N ILE A 23 -6.19 -10.67 -9.18
CA ILE A 23 -5.12 -11.26 -8.39
C ILE A 23 -5.70 -11.86 -7.11
N LYS A 24 -5.39 -13.12 -6.80
CA LYS A 24 -5.85 -13.80 -5.58
C LYS A 24 -5.17 -13.24 -4.34
N PHE A 25 -5.97 -12.76 -3.39
CA PHE A 25 -5.49 -12.19 -2.12
C PHE A 25 -6.40 -12.54 -0.95
N LYS A 26 -5.89 -12.33 0.25
CA LYS A 26 -6.66 -12.19 1.49
C LYS A 26 -6.33 -10.86 2.15
N MET A 27 -7.19 -10.38 3.04
CA MET A 27 -7.02 -9.12 3.74
C MET A 27 -7.24 -9.28 5.25
N TRP A 28 -6.57 -8.43 6.03
CA TRP A 28 -6.67 -8.42 7.46
C TRP A 28 -6.39 -7.03 8.03
N ASP A 29 -7.03 -6.73 9.16
CA ASP A 29 -6.71 -5.59 10.02
C ASP A 29 -6.78 -6.04 11.48
N ASP A 30 -5.88 -5.56 12.35
CA ASP A 30 -5.90 -5.92 13.77
C ASP A 30 -7.10 -5.28 14.48
N ASN A 31 -7.59 -4.14 13.99
CA ASN A 31 -8.75 -3.46 14.56
C ASN A 31 -10.07 -4.16 14.16
N PRO A 32 -10.82 -4.72 15.12
CA PRO A 32 -12.07 -5.43 14.85
C PRO A 32 -13.16 -4.51 14.30
N ILE A 33 -13.14 -3.23 14.63
CA ILE A 33 -14.12 -2.24 14.13
C ILE A 33 -13.92 -2.06 12.62
N VAL A 34 -12.66 -1.89 12.19
CA VAL A 34 -12.31 -1.78 10.76
C VAL A 34 -12.74 -3.05 10.02
N ARG A 35 -12.41 -4.23 10.56
CA ARG A 35 -12.83 -5.50 9.94
C ARG A 35 -14.35 -5.62 9.83
N LYS A 36 -15.10 -5.23 10.87
CA LYS A 36 -16.57 -5.28 10.87
C LYS A 36 -17.16 -4.35 9.81
N ALA A 37 -16.62 -3.16 9.67
CA ALA A 37 -17.06 -2.20 8.65
C ALA A 37 -16.81 -2.72 7.23
N ILE A 38 -15.63 -3.24 6.96
CA ILE A 38 -15.23 -3.72 5.63
C ILE A 38 -15.97 -5.02 5.25
N LYS A 39 -16.24 -5.92 6.20
CA LYS A 39 -17.00 -7.15 5.97
C LYS A 39 -18.41 -6.93 5.41
N LYS A 40 -18.97 -5.74 5.52
CA LYS A 40 -20.27 -5.41 4.92
C LYS A 40 -20.20 -5.34 3.39
N ASN A 41 -19.05 -4.99 2.84
CA ASN A 41 -18.85 -4.70 1.42
C ASN A 41 -18.05 -5.78 0.67
N TYR A 42 -17.47 -6.73 1.39
CA TYR A 42 -16.59 -7.76 0.80
C TYR A 42 -16.97 -9.16 1.26
N ASN A 43 -16.79 -10.16 0.38
CA ASN A 43 -17.03 -11.55 0.72
C ASN A 43 -16.12 -12.00 1.88
N LYS A 44 -16.67 -12.86 2.75
CA LYS A 44 -15.96 -13.43 3.91
C LYS A 44 -14.69 -14.19 3.51
N ASP A 45 -14.66 -14.75 2.32
CA ASP A 45 -13.52 -15.52 1.80
C ASP A 45 -12.27 -14.68 1.56
N TYR A 46 -12.42 -13.37 1.39
CA TYR A 46 -11.29 -12.46 1.30
C TYR A 46 -10.57 -12.24 2.65
N PHE A 47 -11.21 -12.58 3.77
CA PHE A 47 -10.61 -12.32 5.06
C PHE A 47 -9.66 -13.43 5.49
N PHE A 48 -8.46 -13.01 5.93
CA PHE A 48 -7.50 -13.89 6.59
C PHE A 48 -8.12 -14.46 7.86
N ASN A 49 -8.00 -15.78 8.04
CA ASN A 49 -8.45 -16.44 9.24
C ASN A 49 -7.24 -16.89 10.08
N ILE A 50 -6.96 -16.15 11.15
CA ILE A 50 -5.80 -16.39 12.03
C ILE A 50 -5.74 -17.82 12.62
N LYS A 51 -6.87 -18.53 12.69
CA LYS A 51 -6.96 -19.92 13.17
C LYS A 51 -6.67 -20.95 12.07
N LYS A 52 -6.93 -20.62 10.80
CA LYS A 52 -6.84 -21.56 9.67
C LYS A 52 -5.69 -21.21 8.71
N ASP A 53 -5.44 -19.94 8.53
CA ASP A 53 -4.47 -19.46 7.53
C ASP A 53 -3.11 -19.23 8.21
N ASN A 54 -2.02 -19.62 7.52
CA ASN A 54 -0.67 -19.36 7.97
C ASN A 54 -0.03 -18.23 7.15
N LEU A 55 0.68 -17.32 7.79
CA LEU A 55 1.40 -16.24 7.10
C LEU A 55 2.47 -16.77 6.12
N ASN A 56 2.95 -17.98 6.32
CA ASN A 56 3.89 -18.62 5.40
C ASN A 56 3.29 -18.99 4.05
N ASP A 57 1.96 -19.10 3.94
CA ASP A 57 1.28 -19.52 2.70
C ASP A 57 1.19 -18.37 1.68
N PHE A 58 1.49 -17.15 2.13
CA PHE A 58 1.46 -15.99 1.25
C PHE A 58 2.80 -15.77 0.54
N LYS A 59 2.72 -15.44 -0.75
CA LYS A 59 3.88 -15.08 -1.56
C LYS A 59 4.49 -13.73 -1.11
N LYS A 60 3.62 -12.74 -0.86
CA LYS A 60 4.00 -11.44 -0.30
C LYS A 60 2.90 -10.96 0.65
N ILE A 61 3.28 -10.15 1.62
CA ILE A 61 2.42 -9.53 2.63
C ILE A 61 2.60 -8.02 2.51
N PHE A 62 1.58 -7.31 2.03
CA PHE A 62 1.58 -5.86 1.94
C PHE A 62 1.05 -5.26 3.23
N VAL A 63 1.91 -4.58 3.95
CA VAL A 63 1.59 -4.01 5.27
C VAL A 63 1.42 -2.50 5.14
N SER A 64 0.24 -1.99 5.53
CA SER A 64 -0.07 -0.55 5.51
C SER A 64 0.94 0.28 6.31
N PRO A 65 1.24 1.53 5.90
CA PRO A 65 2.26 2.37 6.52
C PRO A 65 2.07 2.60 8.03
N GLY A 66 0.83 2.71 8.51
CA GLY A 66 0.50 2.90 9.92
C GLY A 66 0.78 1.69 10.81
N ILE A 67 1.10 0.53 10.25
CA ILE A 67 1.38 -0.69 11.02
C ILE A 67 2.89 -0.88 11.14
N SER A 68 3.37 -0.97 12.38
CA SER A 68 4.79 -1.18 12.66
C SER A 68 5.26 -2.57 12.22
N LEU A 69 6.33 -2.62 11.41
CA LEU A 69 7.00 -3.87 11.05
C LEU A 69 7.84 -4.46 12.19
N ARG A 70 7.99 -3.74 13.30
CA ARG A 70 8.71 -4.24 14.49
C ARG A 70 7.93 -5.29 15.25
N GLN A 71 6.67 -5.53 14.94
CA GLN A 71 5.84 -6.57 15.59
C GLN A 71 6.45 -7.95 15.39
N LYS A 72 6.46 -8.79 16.45
CA LYS A 72 7.07 -10.14 16.46
C LYS A 72 6.64 -11.01 15.28
N LYS A 73 5.36 -10.92 14.86
CA LYS A 73 4.81 -11.69 13.73
C LYS A 73 5.51 -11.42 12.40
N PHE A 74 5.99 -10.18 12.16
CA PHE A 74 6.69 -9.80 10.94
C PHE A 74 8.20 -10.02 11.00
N LYS A 75 8.77 -10.19 12.21
CA LYS A 75 10.21 -10.40 12.40
C LYS A 75 10.67 -11.83 12.17
N ARG A 76 9.76 -12.81 12.09
CA ARG A 76 10.12 -14.20 11.82
C ARG A 76 10.86 -14.29 10.49
N LYS A 77 12.01 -14.98 10.45
CA LYS A 77 12.92 -15.05 9.29
C LYS A 77 12.22 -15.33 7.95
N ASN A 78 11.25 -16.26 7.98
CA ASN A 78 10.51 -16.64 6.77
C ASN A 78 9.43 -15.62 6.38
N ILE A 79 8.95 -14.81 7.31
CA ILE A 79 7.90 -13.80 7.07
C ILE A 79 8.53 -12.47 6.66
N SER A 80 9.61 -12.05 7.32
CA SER A 80 10.25 -10.76 7.07
C SER A 80 10.65 -10.56 5.62
N LYS A 81 11.09 -11.62 4.94
CA LYS A 81 11.42 -11.60 3.50
C LYS A 81 10.22 -11.40 2.58
N LYS A 82 9.01 -11.70 3.06
CA LYS A 82 7.76 -11.58 2.30
C LYS A 82 7.03 -10.26 2.56
N VAL A 83 7.41 -9.53 3.61
CA VAL A 83 6.78 -8.28 4.01
C VAL A 83 7.22 -7.17 3.08
N ASN A 84 6.23 -6.46 2.55
CA ASN A 84 6.39 -5.31 1.67
C ASN A 84 5.50 -4.16 2.16
N ARG A 85 5.83 -2.94 1.76
CA ARG A 85 4.96 -1.78 1.89
C ARG A 85 4.12 -1.63 0.61
N ASP A 86 3.00 -0.93 0.74
CA ASP A 86 2.15 -0.54 -0.38
C ASP A 86 2.94 0.14 -1.50
N LEU A 87 3.85 1.03 -1.13
CA LEU A 87 4.72 1.73 -2.06
C LEU A 87 5.56 0.79 -2.95
N ASN A 88 6.03 -0.34 -2.40
CA ASN A 88 6.79 -1.32 -3.18
C ASN A 88 5.96 -1.92 -4.33
N LEU A 89 4.64 -2.06 -4.12
CA LEU A 89 3.74 -2.51 -5.18
C LEU A 89 3.66 -1.47 -6.31
N TYR A 90 3.53 -0.19 -5.97
CA TYR A 90 3.52 0.88 -6.97
C TYR A 90 4.83 0.91 -7.75
N ILE A 91 5.96 0.98 -7.06
CA ILE A 91 7.29 1.06 -7.69
C ILE A 91 7.53 -0.14 -8.60
N SER A 92 7.13 -1.36 -8.21
CA SER A 92 7.31 -2.56 -9.04
C SER A 92 6.47 -2.59 -10.32
N ASN A 93 5.48 -1.71 -10.44
CA ASN A 93 4.65 -1.58 -11.64
C ASN A 93 5.03 -0.37 -12.52
N LEU A 94 6.03 0.42 -12.10
CA LEU A 94 6.54 1.51 -12.91
C LEU A 94 7.52 0.96 -13.95
N THR A 95 7.35 1.37 -15.20
CA THR A 95 8.23 0.96 -16.31
C THR A 95 9.21 2.06 -16.69
N ASN A 96 8.71 3.24 -17.04
CA ASN A 96 9.52 4.37 -17.54
C ASN A 96 9.29 5.67 -16.77
N GLN A 97 8.51 5.64 -15.70
CA GLN A 97 8.17 6.84 -14.94
C GLN A 97 9.36 7.29 -14.07
N LYS A 98 9.60 8.59 -14.04
CA LYS A 98 10.54 9.20 -13.10
C LYS A 98 9.87 9.45 -11.76
N ILE A 99 10.65 9.36 -10.69
CA ILE A 99 10.16 9.52 -9.32
C ILE A 99 10.88 10.71 -8.68
N VAL A 100 10.11 11.66 -8.17
CA VAL A 100 10.60 12.72 -7.28
C VAL A 100 10.08 12.42 -5.87
N ALA A 101 10.98 12.13 -4.94
CA ALA A 101 10.66 11.89 -3.54
C ALA A 101 10.93 13.16 -2.71
N ILE A 102 9.92 13.60 -1.94
CA ILE A 102 9.97 14.80 -1.12
C ILE A 102 9.82 14.37 0.34
N THR A 103 10.81 14.68 1.16
CA THR A 103 10.80 14.41 2.60
C THR A 103 10.89 15.70 3.40
N GLY A 104 10.55 15.67 4.68
CA GLY A 104 10.62 16.82 5.59
C GLY A 104 9.52 16.76 6.66
N THR A 105 9.69 17.55 7.70
CA THR A 105 8.68 17.69 8.77
C THR A 105 7.51 18.56 8.31
N ASN A 106 7.81 19.68 7.63
CA ASN A 106 6.83 20.64 7.14
C ASN A 106 6.98 20.86 5.62
N GLY A 107 5.98 21.45 4.98
CA GLY A 107 6.02 21.90 3.59
C GLY A 107 5.89 20.82 2.53
N LYS A 108 5.88 19.51 2.86
CA LYS A 108 5.82 18.42 1.89
C LYS A 108 4.69 18.56 0.88
N SER A 109 3.47 18.77 1.35
CA SER A 109 2.29 18.89 0.49
C SER A 109 2.36 20.11 -0.42
N THR A 110 2.84 21.23 0.09
CA THR A 110 3.01 22.47 -0.68
C THR A 110 4.07 22.30 -1.76
N THR A 111 5.23 21.76 -1.40
CA THR A 111 6.32 21.48 -2.35
C THR A 111 5.89 20.47 -3.41
N THR A 112 5.17 19.41 -3.01
CA THR A 112 4.63 18.42 -3.93
C THR A 112 3.67 19.04 -4.94
N LYS A 113 2.76 19.91 -4.47
CA LYS A 113 1.83 20.62 -5.33
C LYS A 113 2.56 21.56 -6.30
N LEU A 114 3.51 22.35 -5.79
CA LEU A 114 4.28 23.29 -6.60
C LEU A 114 5.07 22.58 -7.72
N ILE A 115 5.81 21.53 -7.38
CA ILE A 115 6.53 20.72 -8.38
C ILE A 115 5.54 20.11 -9.37
N GLY A 116 4.41 19.59 -8.89
CA GLY A 116 3.36 19.05 -9.75
C GLY A 116 2.79 20.07 -10.73
N ASP A 117 2.55 21.30 -10.29
CA ASP A 117 2.05 22.37 -11.15
C ASP A 117 3.10 22.82 -12.18
N ILE A 118 4.38 22.85 -11.80
CA ILE A 118 5.50 23.12 -12.73
C ILE A 118 5.61 22.02 -13.79
N LEU A 119 5.62 20.76 -13.36
CA LEU A 119 5.74 19.61 -14.26
C LEU A 119 4.57 19.52 -15.23
N LYS A 120 3.34 19.80 -14.81
CA LYS A 120 2.17 19.87 -15.71
C LYS A 120 2.30 20.92 -16.80
N LYS A 121 2.95 22.04 -16.51
CA LYS A 121 3.19 23.10 -17.49
C LYS A 121 4.26 22.73 -18.53
N ILE A 122 5.24 21.93 -18.11
CA ILE A 122 6.39 21.55 -18.96
C ILE A 122 6.07 20.25 -19.73
N ILE A 123 5.36 19.32 -19.10
CA ILE A 123 5.10 17.97 -19.63
C ILE A 123 3.60 17.83 -19.92
N LEU A 124 3.20 18.24 -21.11
CA LEU A 124 1.80 18.33 -21.55
C LEU A 124 1.02 17.00 -21.58
N THR A 125 1.62 15.83 -21.35
CA THR A 125 1.00 14.53 -21.69
C THR A 125 1.17 13.41 -20.68
N HIS A 126 1.75 13.61 -19.50
CA HIS A 126 1.97 12.50 -18.56
C HIS A 126 1.17 12.62 -17.26
N LEU A 127 0.65 11.48 -16.80
CA LEU A 127 -0.10 11.36 -15.55
C LEU A 127 0.80 11.67 -14.35
N LEU A 128 0.48 12.72 -13.64
CA LEU A 128 1.13 13.05 -12.38
C LEU A 128 0.38 12.38 -11.23
N VAL A 129 1.05 11.51 -10.51
CA VAL A 129 0.51 10.89 -9.29
C VAL A 129 1.32 11.35 -8.09
N ALA A 130 0.67 11.93 -7.10
CA ALA A 130 1.27 12.30 -5.84
C ALA A 130 0.84 11.34 -4.73
N ILE A 131 1.79 10.71 -4.06
CA ILE A 131 1.55 9.88 -2.88
C ILE A 131 2.14 10.58 -1.66
N LEU A 132 1.26 10.95 -0.73
CA LEU A 132 1.62 11.55 0.55
C LEU A 132 1.65 10.48 1.63
N VAL A 133 2.81 10.31 2.25
CA VAL A 133 3.01 9.42 3.40
C VAL A 133 3.59 10.23 4.55
N ASN A 134 3.38 9.81 5.79
CA ASN A 134 3.71 10.57 7.00
C ASN A 134 5.08 11.27 7.01
N HIS A 135 6.08 10.71 6.33
CA HIS A 135 7.45 11.26 6.32
C HIS A 135 7.96 11.70 4.94
N TYR A 136 7.24 11.38 3.85
CA TYR A 136 7.64 11.75 2.49
C TYR A 136 6.44 11.88 1.56
N ALA A 137 6.64 12.62 0.48
CA ALA A 137 5.73 12.67 -0.65
C ALA A 137 6.47 12.25 -1.91
N MET A 138 5.80 11.54 -2.81
CA MET A 138 6.37 11.12 -4.08
C MET A 138 5.51 11.58 -5.24
N LEU A 139 6.16 12.09 -6.26
CA LEU A 139 5.59 12.44 -7.54
C LEU A 139 6.08 11.43 -8.57
N PHE A 140 5.16 10.98 -9.43
CA PHE A 140 5.44 10.10 -10.57
C PHE A 140 5.02 10.81 -11.85
N PHE A 141 5.85 10.81 -12.86
CA PHE A 141 5.58 11.42 -14.16
C PHE A 141 6.31 10.72 -15.29
#